data_998609bcf90b9af4c88158dcbf97539f
#
_entry.id   998609bcf90b9af4c88158dcbf97539f
#
_cell.length_a   1.000
_cell.length_b   1.000
_cell.length_c   1.000
_cell.angle_alpha   90.00
_cell.angle_beta   90.00
_cell.angle_gamma   90.00
#
_symmetry.space_group_name_H-M   'P 1'
#
loop_
_entity.id
_entity.type
_entity.pdbx_description
1 polymer ?
#
loop_
_entity_poly.entity_id
_entity_poly.type
_entity_poly.pdbx_seq_one_letter_code
_entity_poly.pdbx_strand_id
1 'polypeptide(L)'
;MLFFELLQVALDNRERLTKTPSAAEWMEIYAESERQAVIGILLHGIERLSAEQRPAKVFLLQWIGVGEIIKQRNSLLNGLCKELTSNLSAAGLHPTILKGQGIAQCCPETLQKLRQPGDIDVYVSDGREKAIEYARSVGQDNIDWDYKHLHLKVWDDTEVEMHYHVEVLLNLWKNSRLQIWFGKHQDAIQGSMSKFQGGDVVTPTVEFNVFYILLHIYRHFLYEGVGLRQIVDYYFVLCTVQVSGSKIQEYINAVRDFGMEKFATGLMWVMHEALGMSREWMLWEPDEREGRYILKQVMTGGNFGHHDKRLKHSDDKIGAVKAILTHNMHLLTHYPADVIWAPVWIVWHKLWKLTR
;
A
#
# COMPACT_ATOMS: atom_id res chain seq x y z
N MET A 1 -14.43 -18.63 3.77
CA MET A 1 -13.23 -19.32 3.21
C MET A 1 -12.19 -19.46 4.31
N LEU A 2 -11.56 -20.64 4.43
CA LEU A 2 -10.52 -20.87 5.45
C LEU A 2 -9.35 -19.87 5.38
N PHE A 3 -9.02 -19.40 4.19
CA PHE A 3 -8.03 -18.35 4.00
C PHE A 3 -8.37 -17.04 4.76
N PHE A 4 -9.60 -16.55 4.68
CA PHE A 4 -10.01 -15.37 5.44
C PHE A 4 -10.13 -15.65 6.94
N GLU A 5 -10.56 -16.85 7.32
CA GLU A 5 -10.58 -17.23 8.74
C GLU A 5 -9.18 -17.23 9.35
N LEU A 6 -8.16 -17.73 8.61
CA LEU A 6 -6.78 -17.69 9.04
C LEU A 6 -6.24 -16.25 9.11
N LEU A 7 -6.62 -15.40 8.15
CA LEU A 7 -6.27 -13.98 8.18
C LEU A 7 -6.90 -13.29 9.40
N GLN A 8 -8.16 -13.57 9.71
CA GLN A 8 -8.82 -13.09 10.94
C GLN A 8 -8.13 -13.58 12.22
N VAL A 9 -7.64 -14.83 12.24
CA VAL A 9 -6.83 -15.34 13.36
C VAL A 9 -5.52 -14.58 13.49
N ALA A 10 -4.85 -14.29 12.37
CA ALA A 10 -3.61 -13.51 12.36
C ALA A 10 -3.79 -12.08 12.88
N LEU A 11 -4.98 -11.50 12.71
CA LEU A 11 -5.33 -10.14 13.12
C LEU A 11 -6.03 -10.06 14.48
N ASP A 12 -6.07 -11.14 15.27
CA ASP A 12 -6.76 -11.22 16.57
C ASP A 12 -8.29 -11.05 16.51
N ASN A 13 -8.90 -11.17 15.35
CA ASN A 13 -10.35 -11.05 15.16
C ASN A 13 -11.08 -12.39 15.24
N ARG A 14 -10.36 -13.50 15.42
CA ARG A 14 -10.87 -14.86 15.51
C ARG A 14 -9.89 -15.75 16.29
N GLU A 15 -10.40 -16.68 17.06
CA GLU A 15 -9.56 -17.60 17.87
C GLU A 15 -9.13 -18.86 17.11
N ARG A 16 -9.97 -19.37 16.21
CA ARG A 16 -9.77 -20.67 15.53
C ARG A 16 -10.46 -20.75 14.18
N LEU A 17 -10.04 -21.70 13.36
CA LEU A 17 -10.71 -22.04 12.11
C LEU A 17 -12.01 -22.82 12.39
N THR A 18 -12.98 -22.74 11.50
CA THR A 18 -14.25 -23.50 11.60
C THR A 18 -14.05 -25.00 11.49
N LYS A 19 -12.98 -25.45 10.83
CA LYS A 19 -12.56 -26.85 10.74
C LYS A 19 -11.04 -26.95 10.61
N THR A 20 -10.47 -28.11 10.85
CA THR A 20 -9.07 -28.42 10.51
C THR A 20 -8.92 -28.54 9.00
N PRO A 21 -8.05 -27.71 8.35
CA PRO A 21 -7.85 -27.81 6.91
C PRO A 21 -7.16 -29.10 6.49
N SER A 22 -7.58 -29.69 5.38
CA SER A 22 -6.87 -30.79 4.71
C SER A 22 -5.54 -30.29 4.09
N ALA A 23 -4.67 -31.23 3.69
CA ALA A 23 -3.43 -30.90 3.02
C ALA A 23 -3.64 -30.08 1.73
N ALA A 24 -4.68 -30.40 0.95
CA ALA A 24 -5.02 -29.65 -0.26
C ALA A 24 -5.47 -28.21 0.07
N GLU A 25 -6.33 -28.03 1.09
CA GLU A 25 -6.77 -26.70 1.52
C GLU A 25 -5.60 -25.85 2.06
N TRP A 26 -4.63 -26.46 2.76
CA TRP A 26 -3.40 -25.76 3.17
C TRP A 26 -2.57 -25.29 1.96
N MET A 27 -2.49 -26.08 0.89
CA MET A 27 -1.81 -25.69 -0.35
C MET A 27 -2.53 -24.53 -1.04
N GLU A 28 -3.86 -24.53 -1.06
CA GLU A 28 -4.66 -23.42 -1.60
C GLU A 28 -4.47 -22.14 -0.77
N ILE A 29 -4.48 -22.25 0.57
CA ILE A 29 -4.22 -21.12 1.47
C ILE A 29 -2.82 -20.54 1.23
N TYR A 30 -1.81 -21.40 1.07
CA TYR A 30 -0.44 -20.97 0.78
C TYR A 30 -0.36 -20.21 -0.55
N ALA A 31 -0.86 -20.80 -1.63
CA ALA A 31 -0.85 -20.18 -2.96
C ALA A 31 -1.57 -18.82 -2.97
N GLU A 32 -2.71 -18.72 -2.28
CA GLU A 32 -3.43 -17.45 -2.17
C GLU A 32 -2.66 -16.43 -1.30
N SER A 33 -1.97 -16.88 -0.25
CA SER A 33 -1.15 -16.00 0.59
C SER A 33 0.02 -15.36 -0.16
N GLU A 34 0.63 -16.10 -1.10
CA GLU A 34 1.65 -15.56 -2.00
C GLU A 34 1.05 -14.54 -2.98
N ARG A 35 -0.08 -14.89 -3.60
CA ARG A 35 -0.78 -14.01 -4.54
C ARG A 35 -1.17 -12.67 -3.93
N GLN A 36 -1.55 -12.66 -2.65
CA GLN A 36 -2.01 -11.48 -1.91
C GLN A 36 -0.88 -10.79 -1.12
N ALA A 37 0.35 -11.33 -1.18
CA ALA A 37 1.51 -10.84 -0.42
C ALA A 37 1.27 -10.75 1.11
N VAL A 38 0.59 -11.75 1.68
CA VAL A 38 0.25 -11.84 3.11
C VAL A 38 0.80 -13.10 3.79
N ILE A 39 1.74 -13.79 3.16
CA ILE A 39 2.27 -15.08 3.64
C ILE A 39 2.83 -14.99 5.06
N GLY A 40 3.61 -13.96 5.37
CA GLY A 40 4.16 -13.77 6.73
C GLY A 40 3.08 -13.46 7.76
N ILE A 41 2.05 -12.69 7.39
CA ILE A 41 0.90 -12.40 8.26
C ILE A 41 0.14 -13.70 8.56
N LEU A 42 -0.10 -14.56 7.56
CA LEU A 42 -0.77 -15.84 7.77
C LEU A 42 0.10 -16.84 8.55
N LEU A 43 1.44 -16.77 8.43
CA LEU A 43 2.33 -17.53 9.31
C LEU A 43 2.07 -17.20 10.79
N HIS A 44 1.95 -15.91 11.12
CA HIS A 44 1.57 -15.48 12.47
C HIS A 44 0.21 -16.10 12.90
N GLY A 45 -0.77 -16.11 11.98
CA GLY A 45 -2.05 -16.80 12.23
C GLY A 45 -1.88 -18.30 12.52
N ILE A 46 -1.05 -19.01 11.75
CA ILE A 46 -0.74 -20.43 11.98
C ILE A 46 -0.12 -20.67 13.37
N GLU A 47 0.80 -19.79 13.80
CA GLU A 47 1.45 -19.87 15.11
C GLU A 47 0.45 -19.74 16.28
N ARG A 48 -0.68 -19.07 16.06
CA ARG A 48 -1.76 -18.89 17.05
C ARG A 48 -2.78 -20.02 17.09
N LEU A 49 -2.85 -20.86 16.03
CA LEU A 49 -3.74 -22.01 16.00
C LEU A 49 -3.32 -23.09 16.99
N SER A 50 -4.28 -23.89 17.45
CA SER A 50 -4.01 -25.12 18.18
C SER A 50 -3.22 -26.11 17.31
N ALA A 51 -2.44 -27.00 17.93
CA ALA A 51 -1.62 -27.99 17.20
C ALA A 51 -2.44 -28.82 16.21
N GLU A 52 -3.71 -29.11 16.54
CA GLU A 52 -4.64 -29.92 15.74
C GLU A 52 -5.08 -29.22 14.44
N GLN A 53 -5.07 -27.88 14.44
CA GLN A 53 -5.48 -27.09 13.28
C GLN A 53 -4.29 -26.64 12.41
N ARG A 54 -3.04 -26.86 12.86
CA ARG A 54 -1.84 -26.48 12.11
C ARG A 54 -1.57 -27.40 10.92
N PRO A 55 -0.89 -26.92 9.88
CA PRO A 55 -0.45 -27.78 8.78
C PRO A 55 0.58 -28.82 9.26
N ALA A 56 0.76 -29.89 8.46
CA ALA A 56 1.78 -30.89 8.70
C ALA A 56 3.18 -30.24 8.86
N LYS A 57 4.02 -30.80 9.75
CA LYS A 57 5.31 -30.24 10.15
C LYS A 57 6.21 -29.86 8.96
N VAL A 58 6.27 -30.68 7.92
CA VAL A 58 7.11 -30.42 6.74
C VAL A 58 6.62 -29.16 6.01
N PHE A 59 5.30 -29.00 5.88
CA PHE A 59 4.72 -27.83 5.23
C PHE A 59 4.83 -26.56 6.10
N LEU A 60 4.69 -26.69 7.42
CA LEU A 60 4.92 -25.60 8.37
C LEU A 60 6.35 -25.07 8.29
N LEU A 61 7.36 -25.92 8.11
CA LEU A 61 8.75 -25.52 7.95
C LEU A 61 8.96 -24.65 6.68
N GLN A 62 8.22 -24.89 5.61
CA GLN A 62 8.23 -24.02 4.42
C GLN A 62 7.73 -22.62 4.75
N TRP A 63 6.61 -22.50 5.47
CA TRP A 63 6.07 -21.20 5.92
C TRP A 63 7.08 -20.45 6.80
N ILE A 64 7.70 -21.16 7.75
CA ILE A 64 8.71 -20.57 8.65
C ILE A 64 9.92 -20.08 7.84
N GLY A 65 10.40 -20.86 6.86
CA GLY A 65 11.51 -20.45 6.00
C GLY A 65 11.23 -19.16 5.25
N VAL A 66 10.05 -19.02 4.65
CA VAL A 66 9.63 -17.77 3.98
C VAL A 66 9.49 -16.63 5.00
N GLY A 67 8.92 -16.90 6.17
CA GLY A 67 8.81 -15.92 7.25
C GLY A 67 10.15 -15.35 7.71
N GLU A 68 11.18 -16.19 7.81
CA GLU A 68 12.54 -15.74 8.16
C GLU A 68 13.16 -14.86 7.07
N ILE A 69 12.95 -15.18 5.79
CA ILE A 69 13.39 -14.32 4.67
C ILE A 69 12.71 -12.95 4.75
N ILE A 70 11.39 -12.92 5.02
CA ILE A 70 10.64 -11.68 5.17
C ILE A 70 11.18 -10.85 6.35
N LYS A 71 11.45 -11.46 7.50
CA LYS A 71 12.02 -10.78 8.68
C LYS A 71 13.39 -10.17 8.38
N GLN A 72 14.27 -10.93 7.74
CA GLN A 72 15.61 -10.44 7.35
C GLN A 72 15.50 -9.25 6.38
N ARG A 73 14.62 -9.34 5.39
CA ARG A 73 14.40 -8.25 4.43
C ARG A 73 13.83 -7.00 5.11
N ASN A 74 12.86 -7.12 6.03
CA ASN A 74 12.35 -5.98 6.80
C ASN A 74 13.43 -5.34 7.66
N SER A 75 14.29 -6.13 8.33
CA SER A 75 15.40 -5.60 9.11
C SER A 75 16.39 -4.82 8.23
N LEU A 76 16.73 -5.34 7.06
CA LEU A 76 17.56 -4.65 6.07
C LEU A 76 16.93 -3.31 5.66
N LEU A 77 15.66 -3.33 5.19
CA LEU A 77 14.98 -2.13 4.72
C LEU A 77 14.83 -1.05 5.80
N ASN A 78 14.63 -1.44 7.05
CA ASN A 78 14.62 -0.49 8.17
C ASN A 78 15.98 0.22 8.33
N GLY A 79 17.09 -0.52 8.20
CA GLY A 79 18.45 0.05 8.19
C GLY A 79 18.67 1.00 7.01
N LEU A 80 18.23 0.60 5.80
CA LEU A 80 18.34 1.39 4.58
C LEU A 80 17.49 2.66 4.63
N CYS A 81 16.28 2.62 5.20
CA CYS A 81 15.46 3.82 5.43
C CYS A 81 16.19 4.85 6.29
N LYS A 82 16.84 4.40 7.38
CA LYS A 82 17.62 5.27 8.24
C LYS A 82 18.82 5.87 7.51
N GLU A 83 19.59 5.04 6.80
CA GLU A 83 20.76 5.49 6.03
C GLU A 83 20.35 6.52 4.99
N LEU A 84 19.29 6.23 4.20
CA LEU A 84 18.75 7.11 3.19
C LEU A 84 18.32 8.46 3.78
N THR A 85 17.55 8.45 4.87
CA THR A 85 17.08 9.68 5.51
C THR A 85 18.24 10.50 6.09
N SER A 86 19.26 9.85 6.63
CA SER A 86 20.47 10.53 7.11
C SER A 86 21.25 11.19 5.97
N ASN A 87 21.42 10.49 4.84
CA ASN A 87 22.14 11.01 3.67
C ASN A 87 21.39 12.18 3.02
N LEU A 88 20.07 12.07 2.88
CA LEU A 88 19.22 13.14 2.36
C LEU A 88 19.25 14.37 3.26
N SER A 89 19.15 14.19 4.58
CA SER A 89 19.22 15.30 5.55
C SER A 89 20.59 15.97 5.54
N ALA A 90 21.68 15.21 5.43
CA ALA A 90 23.03 15.75 5.31
C ALA A 90 23.22 16.56 4.02
N ALA A 91 22.47 16.24 2.96
CA ALA A 91 22.43 17.02 1.72
C ALA A 91 21.46 18.24 1.78
N GLY A 92 20.88 18.52 2.96
CA GLY A 92 19.98 19.67 3.17
C GLY A 92 18.55 19.45 2.67
N LEU A 93 18.13 18.19 2.48
CA LEU A 93 16.76 17.82 2.13
C LEU A 93 15.95 17.43 3.36
N HIS A 94 14.62 17.47 3.24
CA HIS A 94 13.67 17.13 4.32
C HIS A 94 12.94 15.82 3.98
N PRO A 95 13.55 14.65 4.25
CA PRO A 95 12.97 13.36 3.88
C PRO A 95 11.88 12.91 4.85
N THR A 96 10.85 12.26 4.32
CA THR A 96 9.80 11.56 5.07
C THR A 96 9.60 10.18 4.45
N ILE A 97 9.71 9.11 5.23
CA ILE A 97 9.39 7.75 4.77
C ILE A 97 7.87 7.61 4.70
N LEU A 98 7.36 7.35 3.51
CA LEU A 98 5.92 7.23 3.27
C LEU A 98 5.39 5.84 3.64
N LYS A 99 4.51 5.28 2.82
CA LYS A 99 3.93 3.93 2.89
C LYS A 99 4.99 2.84 3.22
N GLY A 100 4.67 1.59 3.03
CA GLY A 100 5.66 0.51 3.25
C GLY A 100 6.18 0.49 4.69
N GLN A 101 7.46 0.75 4.87
CA GLN A 101 8.10 0.78 6.19
C GLN A 101 7.55 1.89 7.09
N GLY A 102 7.11 3.03 6.51
CA GLY A 102 6.52 4.14 7.27
C GLY A 102 5.23 3.76 7.99
N ILE A 103 4.34 3.01 7.35
CA ILE A 103 3.06 2.58 7.97
C ILE A 103 3.19 1.26 8.74
N ALA A 104 4.24 0.48 8.54
CA ALA A 104 4.47 -0.72 9.31
C ALA A 104 4.49 -0.45 10.83
N GLN A 105 4.80 0.79 11.23
CA GLN A 105 4.77 1.22 12.63
C GLN A 105 3.35 1.19 13.25
N CYS A 106 2.29 1.18 12.44
CA CYS A 106 0.91 0.98 12.92
C CYS A 106 0.62 -0.49 13.25
N CYS A 107 1.44 -1.44 12.77
CA CYS A 107 1.26 -2.86 13.05
C CYS A 107 1.85 -3.24 14.42
N PRO A 108 1.30 -4.26 15.11
CA PRO A 108 1.98 -4.89 16.24
C PRO A 108 3.39 -5.36 15.86
N GLU A 109 4.35 -5.30 16.79
CA GLU A 109 5.78 -5.56 16.51
C GLU A 109 6.03 -6.92 15.83
N THR A 110 5.29 -7.95 16.19
CA THR A 110 5.37 -9.28 15.56
C THR A 110 4.98 -9.23 14.08
N LEU A 111 3.94 -8.48 13.73
CA LEU A 111 3.45 -8.34 12.37
C LEU A 111 4.28 -7.35 11.54
N GLN A 112 4.89 -6.33 12.17
CA GLN A 112 5.86 -5.46 11.48
C GLN A 112 6.97 -6.27 10.80
N LYS A 113 7.50 -7.28 11.51
CA LYS A 113 8.58 -8.14 11.02
C LYS A 113 8.14 -9.11 9.92
N LEU A 114 6.86 -9.49 9.91
CA LEU A 114 6.27 -10.48 9.02
C LEU A 114 5.47 -9.88 7.87
N ARG A 115 5.26 -8.57 7.86
CA ARG A 115 4.63 -7.86 6.75
C ARG A 115 5.53 -7.99 5.51
N GLN A 116 4.94 -8.42 4.37
CA GLN A 116 5.67 -8.52 3.11
C GLN A 116 6.25 -7.16 2.72
N PRO A 117 7.58 -7.00 2.67
CA PRO A 117 8.20 -5.74 2.30
C PRO A 117 8.12 -5.47 0.80
N GLY A 118 8.34 -4.22 0.40
CA GLY A 118 8.43 -3.77 -0.99
C GLY A 118 9.61 -2.82 -1.18
N ASP A 119 9.38 -1.78 -1.94
CA ASP A 119 10.25 -0.64 -2.19
C ASP A 119 10.35 0.31 -0.98
N ILE A 120 11.28 1.25 -1.05
CA ILE A 120 11.38 2.37 -0.11
C ILE A 120 10.82 3.61 -0.81
N ASP A 121 9.72 4.13 -0.26
CA ASP A 121 9.13 5.39 -0.70
C ASP A 121 9.58 6.51 0.25
N VAL A 122 10.35 7.46 -0.26
CA VAL A 122 10.77 8.65 0.48
C VAL A 122 10.24 9.91 -0.18
N TYR A 123 9.52 10.73 0.57
CA TYR A 123 9.08 12.05 0.12
C TYR A 123 10.11 13.11 0.52
N VAL A 124 10.43 14.03 -0.40
CA VAL A 124 11.24 15.21 -0.14
C VAL A 124 10.40 16.46 -0.44
N SER A 125 10.15 17.28 0.59
CA SER A 125 9.32 18.49 0.46
C SER A 125 10.00 19.60 -0.32
N ASP A 126 11.29 19.45 -0.62
CA ASP A 126 12.14 20.42 -1.30
C ASP A 126 11.89 20.51 -2.81
N GLY A 127 11.11 19.59 -3.35
CA GLY A 127 10.65 19.58 -4.73
C GLY A 127 11.57 18.83 -5.70
N ARG A 128 11.10 18.74 -6.95
CA ARG A 128 11.70 17.91 -8.00
C ARG A 128 13.15 18.30 -8.33
N GLU A 129 13.43 19.59 -8.47
CA GLU A 129 14.73 20.11 -8.87
C GLU A 129 15.81 19.68 -7.86
N LYS A 130 15.50 19.79 -6.56
CA LYS A 130 16.40 19.35 -5.47
C LYS A 130 16.56 17.82 -5.43
N ALA A 131 15.49 17.07 -5.69
CA ALA A 131 15.56 15.61 -5.80
C ALA A 131 16.47 15.16 -6.96
N ILE A 132 16.37 15.79 -8.12
CA ILE A 132 17.24 15.54 -9.28
C ILE A 132 18.69 15.95 -8.99
N GLU A 133 18.92 17.10 -8.35
CA GLU A 133 20.25 17.55 -7.94
C GLU A 133 20.92 16.53 -7.02
N TYR A 134 20.18 16.02 -6.03
CA TYR A 134 20.68 14.96 -5.15
C TYR A 134 21.02 13.68 -5.92
N ALA A 135 20.11 13.20 -6.79
CA ALA A 135 20.35 11.99 -7.56
C ALA A 135 21.63 12.09 -8.42
N ARG A 136 21.89 13.28 -9.00
CA ARG A 136 23.15 13.56 -9.73
C ARG A 136 24.37 13.56 -8.79
N SER A 137 24.24 14.13 -7.60
CA SER A 137 25.33 14.20 -6.64
C SER A 137 25.81 12.83 -6.14
N VAL A 138 24.93 11.81 -6.19
CA VAL A 138 25.26 10.42 -5.89
C VAL A 138 25.61 9.58 -7.13
N GLY A 139 25.90 10.23 -8.26
CA GLY A 139 26.47 9.60 -9.46
C GLY A 139 25.42 9.05 -10.45
N GLN A 140 24.19 9.52 -10.40
CA GLN A 140 23.15 9.12 -11.38
C GLN A 140 23.05 10.11 -12.53
N ASP A 141 23.60 9.75 -13.70
CA ASP A 141 23.51 10.57 -14.92
C ASP A 141 22.19 10.40 -15.67
N ASN A 142 21.68 9.15 -15.73
CA ASN A 142 20.42 8.78 -16.38
C ASN A 142 19.34 8.55 -15.34
N ILE A 143 18.67 9.64 -14.91
CA ILE A 143 17.62 9.57 -13.90
C ILE A 143 16.28 9.25 -14.57
N ASP A 144 15.66 8.14 -14.18
CA ASP A 144 14.27 7.84 -14.53
C ASP A 144 13.34 8.59 -13.57
N TRP A 145 12.52 9.49 -14.11
CA TRP A 145 11.62 10.33 -13.34
C TRP A 145 10.30 10.57 -14.08
N ASP A 146 9.26 10.79 -13.33
CA ASP A 146 7.94 11.16 -13.85
C ASP A 146 7.36 12.38 -13.12
N TYR A 147 6.04 12.58 -13.18
CA TYR A 147 5.37 13.69 -12.50
C TYR A 147 5.39 13.55 -10.97
N LYS A 148 5.45 12.33 -10.44
CA LYS A 148 5.30 12.03 -9.00
C LYS A 148 6.64 11.85 -8.29
N HIS A 149 7.54 11.07 -8.88
CA HIS A 149 8.79 10.63 -8.25
C HIS A 149 9.93 10.44 -9.27
N LEU A 150 11.10 10.18 -8.77
CA LEU A 150 12.22 9.60 -9.50
C LEU A 150 12.66 8.28 -8.86
N HIS A 151 13.23 7.39 -9.68
CA HIS A 151 13.87 6.16 -9.19
C HIS A 151 15.30 6.44 -8.81
N LEU A 152 15.61 6.30 -7.52
CA LEU A 152 16.95 6.50 -6.98
C LEU A 152 17.66 5.15 -6.84
N LYS A 153 18.74 4.94 -7.60
CA LYS A 153 19.53 3.70 -7.60
C LYS A 153 20.74 3.86 -6.68
N VAL A 154 20.56 3.61 -5.40
CA VAL A 154 21.64 3.64 -4.40
C VAL A 154 22.04 2.25 -3.92
N TRP A 155 21.18 1.25 -4.13
CA TRP A 155 21.45 -0.16 -3.82
C TRP A 155 20.97 -1.05 -4.97
N ASP A 156 21.70 -2.14 -5.25
CA ASP A 156 21.42 -3.01 -6.40
C ASP A 156 20.12 -3.84 -6.22
N ASP A 157 19.79 -4.18 -4.97
CA ASP A 157 18.68 -5.08 -4.63
C ASP A 157 17.48 -4.38 -3.98
N THR A 158 17.51 -3.04 -3.90
CA THR A 158 16.46 -2.26 -3.24
C THR A 158 16.04 -1.08 -4.10
N GLU A 159 14.80 -1.10 -4.55
CA GLU A 159 14.20 0.00 -5.28
C GLU A 159 13.84 1.14 -4.33
N VAL A 160 14.18 2.37 -4.71
CA VAL A 160 13.87 3.60 -3.98
C VAL A 160 13.12 4.55 -4.89
N GLU A 161 11.89 4.88 -4.50
CA GLU A 161 11.11 5.95 -5.13
C GLU A 161 11.24 7.24 -4.32
N MET A 162 11.93 8.23 -4.87
CA MET A 162 12.02 9.55 -4.25
C MET A 162 10.91 10.45 -4.78
N HIS A 163 9.89 10.65 -3.95
CA HIS A 163 8.71 11.42 -4.26
C HIS A 163 8.92 12.91 -4.03
N TYR A 164 8.47 13.74 -4.95
CA TYR A 164 8.29 15.19 -4.78
C TYR A 164 6.81 15.61 -4.87
N HIS A 165 5.92 14.65 -5.17
CA HIS A 165 4.49 14.72 -4.89
C HIS A 165 4.10 13.50 -4.06
N VAL A 166 3.40 13.72 -2.95
CA VAL A 166 3.03 12.64 -2.02
C VAL A 166 2.20 11.56 -2.71
N GLU A 167 1.18 11.98 -3.48
CA GLU A 167 0.38 11.12 -4.34
C GLU A 167 -0.26 11.96 -5.46
N VAL A 168 -0.79 11.30 -6.50
CA VAL A 168 -1.41 11.95 -7.65
C VAL A 168 -2.75 11.31 -8.00
N LEU A 169 -3.66 12.13 -8.56
CA LEU A 169 -4.89 11.66 -9.18
C LEU A 169 -4.83 11.91 -10.68
N LEU A 170 -5.35 10.98 -11.50
CA LEU A 170 -5.30 11.13 -12.95
C LEU A 170 -6.30 12.18 -13.48
N ASN A 171 -7.33 12.52 -12.71
CA ASN A 171 -8.15 13.69 -13.00
C ASN A 171 -7.36 14.96 -12.72
N LEU A 172 -6.98 15.70 -13.76
CA LEU A 172 -6.07 16.86 -13.69
C LEU A 172 -6.59 17.94 -12.74
N TRP A 173 -7.89 18.20 -12.69
CA TRP A 173 -8.46 19.21 -11.80
C TRP A 173 -8.47 18.74 -10.34
N LYS A 174 -8.88 17.47 -10.09
CA LYS A 174 -8.77 16.90 -8.75
C LYS A 174 -7.30 16.87 -8.30
N ASN A 175 -6.38 16.53 -9.21
CA ASN A 175 -4.94 16.50 -8.90
C ASN A 175 -4.40 17.88 -8.51
N SER A 176 -4.73 18.93 -9.25
CA SER A 176 -4.32 20.29 -8.89
C SER A 176 -4.81 20.69 -7.49
N ARG A 177 -6.08 20.39 -7.17
CA ARG A 177 -6.63 20.62 -5.82
C ARG A 177 -5.93 19.76 -4.76
N LEU A 178 -5.59 18.51 -5.10
CA LEU A 178 -4.88 17.60 -4.22
C LEU A 178 -3.48 18.11 -3.86
N GLN A 179 -2.73 18.62 -4.84
CA GLN A 179 -1.40 19.18 -4.58
C GLN A 179 -1.48 20.42 -3.66
N ILE A 180 -2.48 21.28 -3.87
CA ILE A 180 -2.75 22.42 -2.97
C ILE A 180 -3.11 21.92 -1.56
N TRP A 181 -3.91 20.85 -1.45
CA TRP A 181 -4.29 20.26 -0.19
C TRP A 181 -3.09 19.66 0.55
N PHE A 182 -2.22 18.91 -0.14
CA PHE A 182 -0.95 18.43 0.43
C PHE A 182 -0.04 19.56 0.89
N GLY A 183 0.04 20.67 0.13
CA GLY A 183 0.78 21.85 0.53
C GLY A 183 0.34 22.45 1.87
N LYS A 184 -0.96 22.37 2.18
CA LYS A 184 -1.52 22.82 3.47
C LYS A 184 -1.31 21.86 4.63
N HIS A 185 -0.96 20.60 4.34
CA HIS A 185 -0.80 19.52 5.33
C HIS A 185 0.66 19.08 5.50
N GLN A 186 1.64 19.91 5.12
CA GLN A 186 3.06 19.57 5.21
C GLN A 186 3.47 19.18 6.64
N ASP A 187 2.93 19.85 7.67
CA ASP A 187 3.20 19.51 9.07
C ASP A 187 2.72 18.08 9.42
N ALA A 188 1.61 17.63 8.84
CA ALA A 188 1.10 16.28 9.05
C ALA A 188 1.87 15.22 8.25
N ILE A 189 2.42 15.59 7.10
CA ILE A 189 3.28 14.73 6.27
C ILE A 189 4.64 14.53 6.94
N GLN A 190 5.21 15.58 7.54
CA GLN A 190 6.53 15.57 8.17
C GLN A 190 6.46 15.49 9.70
N GLY A 191 5.29 15.19 10.26
CA GLY A 191 4.98 15.49 11.65
C GLY A 191 5.30 14.43 12.69
N SER A 192 5.76 13.22 12.33
CA SER A 192 5.99 12.14 13.30
C SER A 192 7.38 11.53 13.19
N MET A 193 8.07 11.49 14.35
CA MET A 193 9.28 10.66 14.50
C MET A 193 8.85 9.24 14.85
N SER A 194 9.14 8.30 13.97
CA SER A 194 8.86 6.87 14.16
C SER A 194 10.13 6.11 14.52
N LYS A 195 10.01 5.24 15.51
CA LYS A 195 11.11 4.38 15.96
C LYS A 195 11.24 3.16 15.06
N PHE A 196 12.28 3.13 14.25
CA PHE A 196 12.66 1.96 13.47
C PHE A 196 13.73 1.14 14.21
N GLN A 197 13.84 -0.13 13.87
CA GLN A 197 15.01 -0.91 14.29
C GLN A 197 16.26 -0.24 13.74
N GLY A 198 17.06 0.38 14.63
CA GLY A 198 18.32 1.06 14.27
C GLY A 198 18.26 2.58 14.23
N GLY A 199 17.14 3.24 14.54
CA GLY A 199 17.06 4.70 14.72
C GLY A 199 15.73 5.31 14.27
N ASP A 200 15.56 6.58 14.54
CA ASP A 200 14.32 7.29 14.26
C ASP A 200 14.33 7.84 12.83
N VAL A 201 13.18 7.77 12.16
CA VAL A 201 12.92 8.39 10.86
C VAL A 201 11.61 9.18 10.92
N VAL A 202 11.49 10.19 10.07
CA VAL A 202 10.25 10.96 9.95
C VAL A 202 9.25 10.18 9.09
N THR A 203 8.00 10.08 9.57
CA THR A 203 6.87 9.48 8.84
C THR A 203 5.65 10.39 8.93
N PRO A 204 4.66 10.27 8.03
CA PRO A 204 3.39 10.98 8.18
C PRO A 204 2.70 10.61 9.50
N THR A 205 1.90 11.55 10.04
CA THR A 205 1.07 11.25 11.21
C THR A 205 0.05 10.15 10.89
N VAL A 206 -0.38 9.41 11.91
CA VAL A 206 -1.35 8.32 11.72
C VAL A 206 -2.68 8.86 11.19
N GLU A 207 -3.11 10.02 11.66
CA GLU A 207 -4.34 10.68 11.20
C GLU A 207 -4.25 11.06 9.71
N PHE A 208 -3.11 11.58 9.25
CA PHE A 208 -2.90 11.86 7.83
C PHE A 208 -2.95 10.59 6.99
N ASN A 209 -2.42 9.48 7.50
CA ASN A 209 -2.43 8.18 6.82
C ASN A 209 -3.85 7.64 6.60
N VAL A 210 -4.87 8.08 7.36
CA VAL A 210 -6.28 7.75 7.08
C VAL A 210 -6.69 8.18 5.68
N PHE A 211 -6.31 9.37 5.26
CA PHE A 211 -6.57 9.86 3.92
C PHE A 211 -5.55 9.34 2.90
N TYR A 212 -4.26 9.43 3.24
CA TYR A 212 -3.17 9.14 2.31
C TYR A 212 -3.15 7.67 1.85
N ILE A 213 -3.25 6.73 2.80
CA ILE A 213 -3.22 5.30 2.46
C ILE A 213 -4.49 4.89 1.72
N LEU A 214 -5.66 5.43 2.07
CA LEU A 214 -6.89 5.21 1.31
C LEU A 214 -6.75 5.71 -0.13
N LEU A 215 -6.23 6.93 -0.32
CA LEU A 215 -5.97 7.50 -1.65
C LEU A 215 -5.00 6.62 -2.46
N HIS A 216 -3.93 6.15 -1.83
CA HIS A 216 -2.94 5.27 -2.45
C HIS A 216 -3.58 3.94 -2.90
N ILE A 217 -4.35 3.28 -2.02
CA ILE A 217 -5.09 2.05 -2.35
C ILE A 217 -6.09 2.31 -3.48
N TYR A 218 -6.83 3.41 -3.42
CA TYR A 218 -7.80 3.79 -4.45
C TYR A 218 -7.14 3.98 -5.81
N ARG A 219 -6.01 4.67 -5.87
CA ARG A 219 -5.25 4.86 -7.11
C ARG A 219 -4.79 3.52 -7.70
N HIS A 220 -4.18 2.66 -6.87
CA HIS A 220 -3.77 1.33 -7.33
C HIS A 220 -4.95 0.49 -7.78
N PHE A 221 -6.06 0.51 -7.04
CA PHE A 221 -7.27 -0.20 -7.42
C PHE A 221 -7.79 0.22 -8.81
N LEU A 222 -7.70 1.51 -9.14
CA LEU A 222 -8.15 2.02 -10.43
C LEU A 222 -7.22 1.67 -11.60
N TYR A 223 -5.91 1.52 -11.37
CA TYR A 223 -4.95 1.54 -12.49
C TYR A 223 -4.02 0.34 -12.58
N GLU A 224 -3.76 -0.33 -11.49
CA GLU A 224 -2.77 -1.41 -11.41
C GLU A 224 -3.36 -2.69 -10.80
N GLY A 225 -4.21 -2.53 -9.81
CA GLY A 225 -4.74 -3.57 -8.95
C GLY A 225 -4.21 -3.47 -7.53
N VAL A 226 -4.94 -4.04 -6.59
CA VAL A 226 -4.66 -4.02 -5.14
C VAL A 226 -4.73 -5.42 -4.59
N GLY A 227 -3.78 -5.79 -3.72
CA GLY A 227 -3.81 -7.01 -2.93
C GLY A 227 -4.27 -6.79 -1.49
N LEU A 228 -4.46 -7.89 -0.76
CA LEU A 228 -4.85 -7.81 0.65
C LEU A 228 -3.76 -7.20 1.53
N ARG A 229 -2.48 -7.24 1.13
CA ARG A 229 -1.40 -6.59 1.87
C ARG A 229 -1.69 -5.12 2.12
N GLN A 230 -2.06 -4.36 1.08
CA GLN A 230 -2.36 -2.94 1.21
C GLN A 230 -3.62 -2.69 2.06
N ILE A 231 -4.60 -3.59 1.98
CA ILE A 231 -5.83 -3.50 2.78
C ILE A 231 -5.52 -3.77 4.26
N VAL A 232 -4.65 -4.74 4.57
CA VAL A 232 -4.17 -5.01 5.94
C VAL A 232 -3.36 -3.84 6.49
N ASP A 233 -2.54 -3.19 5.67
CA ASP A 233 -1.84 -1.96 6.07
C ASP A 233 -2.84 -0.88 6.52
N TYR A 234 -3.89 -0.67 5.74
CA TYR A 234 -4.94 0.31 6.08
C TYR A 234 -5.78 -0.10 7.30
N TYR A 235 -6.04 -1.42 7.47
CA TYR A 235 -6.66 -1.96 8.67
C TYR A 235 -5.91 -1.49 9.93
N PHE A 236 -4.57 -1.61 9.95
CA PHE A 236 -3.78 -1.19 11.12
C PHE A 236 -3.73 0.33 11.29
N VAL A 237 -3.76 1.11 10.22
CA VAL A 237 -3.91 2.56 10.31
C VAL A 237 -5.20 2.92 11.04
N LEU A 238 -6.33 2.30 10.66
CA LEU A 238 -7.62 2.56 11.31
C LEU A 238 -7.66 2.10 12.76
N CYS A 239 -7.08 0.96 13.10
CA CYS A 239 -6.99 0.47 14.48
C CYS A 239 -6.08 1.33 15.37
N THR A 240 -5.12 2.05 14.79
CA THR A 240 -4.18 2.88 15.55
C THR A 240 -4.71 4.29 15.76
N VAL A 241 -5.53 4.81 14.83
CA VAL A 241 -6.04 6.17 14.91
C VAL A 241 -7.16 6.27 15.97
N GLN A 242 -7.11 7.33 16.79
CA GLN A 242 -8.22 7.63 17.68
C GLN A 242 -9.35 8.28 16.87
N VAL A 243 -10.47 7.59 16.73
CA VAL A 243 -11.63 7.99 15.90
C VAL A 243 -12.30 9.30 16.36
N SER A 244 -11.99 9.77 17.57
CA SER A 244 -12.57 10.99 18.15
C SER A 244 -11.61 12.19 18.03
N GLY A 245 -11.86 13.09 17.07
CA GLY A 245 -11.12 14.33 16.96
C GLY A 245 -11.46 15.15 15.72
N SER A 246 -11.32 16.46 15.79
CA SER A 246 -11.58 17.38 14.66
C SER A 246 -10.70 17.11 13.44
N LYS A 247 -9.47 16.65 13.66
CA LYS A 247 -8.53 16.27 12.57
C LYS A 247 -9.02 15.08 11.75
N ILE A 248 -9.60 14.05 12.38
CA ILE A 248 -10.14 12.89 11.66
C ILE A 248 -11.28 13.31 10.76
N GLN A 249 -12.17 14.20 11.24
CA GLN A 249 -13.27 14.70 10.42
C GLN A 249 -12.79 15.46 9.18
N GLU A 250 -11.67 16.18 9.27
CA GLU A 250 -11.04 16.85 8.13
C GLU A 250 -10.63 15.83 7.05
N TYR A 251 -9.99 14.71 7.43
CA TYR A 251 -9.59 13.66 6.51
C TYR A 251 -10.77 12.89 5.92
N ILE A 252 -11.82 12.64 6.71
CA ILE A 252 -13.09 12.06 6.22
C ILE A 252 -13.72 12.98 5.16
N ASN A 253 -13.75 14.28 5.42
CA ASN A 253 -14.27 15.25 4.46
C ASN A 253 -13.41 15.29 3.18
N ALA A 254 -12.08 15.21 3.29
CA ALA A 254 -11.19 15.13 2.14
C ALA A 254 -11.47 13.90 1.27
N VAL A 255 -11.75 12.73 1.87
CA VAL A 255 -12.17 11.52 1.13
C VAL A 255 -13.42 11.79 0.28
N ARG A 256 -14.40 12.50 0.82
CA ARG A 256 -15.63 12.90 0.10
C ARG A 256 -15.32 13.92 -1.00
N ASP A 257 -14.55 14.95 -0.69
CA ASP A 257 -14.23 16.06 -1.61
C ASP A 257 -13.43 15.60 -2.84
N PHE A 258 -12.63 14.55 -2.70
CA PHE A 258 -11.90 13.90 -3.79
C PHE A 258 -12.69 12.77 -4.46
N GLY A 259 -13.91 12.47 -3.99
CA GLY A 259 -14.83 11.52 -4.61
C GLY A 259 -14.49 10.06 -4.35
N MET A 260 -13.85 9.75 -3.23
CA MET A 260 -13.45 8.40 -2.85
C MET A 260 -14.43 7.73 -1.85
N GLU A 261 -15.49 8.40 -1.42
CA GLU A 261 -16.40 7.92 -0.36
C GLU A 261 -17.04 6.56 -0.72
N LYS A 262 -17.46 6.38 -1.97
CA LYS A 262 -17.99 5.10 -2.45
C LYS A 262 -16.99 3.96 -2.29
N PHE A 263 -15.74 4.20 -2.63
CA PHE A 263 -14.67 3.20 -2.45
C PHE A 263 -14.41 2.95 -0.96
N ALA A 264 -14.37 3.99 -0.14
CA ALA A 264 -14.17 3.88 1.30
C ALA A 264 -15.24 3.03 1.98
N THR A 265 -16.54 3.25 1.68
CA THR A 265 -17.64 2.45 2.22
C THR A 265 -17.57 0.99 1.81
N GLY A 266 -17.23 0.71 0.54
CA GLY A 266 -16.99 -0.66 0.07
C GLY A 266 -15.77 -1.31 0.73
N LEU A 267 -14.69 -0.56 0.94
CA LEU A 267 -13.49 -1.06 1.62
C LEU A 267 -13.77 -1.39 3.09
N MET A 268 -14.61 -0.62 3.81
CA MET A 268 -15.07 -0.97 5.15
C MET A 268 -15.76 -2.33 5.18
N TRP A 269 -16.62 -2.61 4.20
CA TRP A 269 -17.25 -3.92 4.09
C TRP A 269 -16.22 -5.04 3.87
N VAL A 270 -15.23 -4.84 2.99
CA VAL A 270 -14.14 -5.80 2.78
C VAL A 270 -13.37 -6.08 4.07
N MET A 271 -13.05 -5.03 4.83
CA MET A 271 -12.34 -5.18 6.12
C MET A 271 -13.18 -5.93 7.15
N HIS A 272 -14.48 -5.69 7.18
CA HIS A 272 -15.39 -6.44 8.07
C HIS A 272 -15.44 -7.91 7.70
N GLU A 273 -15.76 -8.23 6.45
CA GLU A 273 -15.98 -9.61 6.00
C GLU A 273 -14.69 -10.43 5.89
N ALA A 274 -13.64 -9.85 5.31
CA ALA A 274 -12.41 -10.58 5.04
C ALA A 274 -11.44 -10.57 6.25
N LEU A 275 -11.34 -9.42 6.96
CA LEU A 275 -10.40 -9.27 8.05
C LEU A 275 -11.04 -9.36 9.44
N GLY A 276 -12.37 -9.33 9.54
CA GLY A 276 -13.11 -9.37 10.82
C GLY A 276 -13.05 -8.06 11.60
N MET A 277 -12.83 -6.92 10.93
CA MET A 277 -12.75 -5.61 11.58
C MET A 277 -14.03 -5.31 12.38
N SER A 278 -13.88 -4.88 13.63
CA SER A 278 -14.98 -4.39 14.46
C SER A 278 -15.52 -3.07 13.92
N ARG A 279 -16.83 -2.86 14.04
CA ARG A 279 -17.48 -1.62 13.57
C ARG A 279 -17.00 -0.35 14.29
N GLU A 280 -16.48 -0.47 15.49
CA GLU A 280 -15.92 0.66 16.25
C GLU A 280 -14.70 1.33 15.59
N TRP A 281 -13.97 0.60 14.73
CA TRP A 281 -12.80 1.11 13.97
C TRP A 281 -13.17 1.66 12.60
N MET A 282 -14.44 1.58 12.19
CA MET A 282 -14.88 2.01 10.87
C MET A 282 -15.20 3.50 10.85
N LEU A 283 -14.65 4.21 9.88
CA LEU A 283 -14.91 5.64 9.67
C LEU A 283 -16.09 5.90 8.72
N TRP A 284 -16.53 4.89 7.97
CA TRP A 284 -17.67 4.93 7.04
C TRP A 284 -18.56 3.71 7.24
N GLU A 285 -19.86 3.88 7.01
CA GLU A 285 -20.80 2.75 7.01
C GLU A 285 -20.45 1.79 5.86
N PRO A 286 -20.36 0.47 6.12
CA PRO A 286 -20.03 -0.52 5.10
C PRO A 286 -21.10 -0.61 4.00
N ASP A 287 -20.69 -0.56 2.73
CA ASP A 287 -21.52 -0.86 1.57
C ASP A 287 -21.21 -2.27 1.05
N GLU A 288 -22.15 -3.21 1.26
CA GLU A 288 -21.99 -4.61 0.85
C GLU A 288 -21.86 -4.76 -0.67
N ARG A 289 -22.65 -4.04 -1.45
CA ARG A 289 -22.66 -4.17 -2.93
C ARG A 289 -21.31 -3.76 -3.50
N GLU A 290 -20.78 -2.63 -3.06
CA GLU A 290 -19.49 -2.12 -3.50
C GLU A 290 -18.36 -2.97 -2.92
N GLY A 291 -18.45 -3.39 -1.67
CA GLY A 291 -17.47 -4.24 -1.03
C GLY A 291 -17.29 -5.60 -1.71
N ARG A 292 -18.39 -6.25 -2.10
CA ARG A 292 -18.33 -7.50 -2.89
C ARG A 292 -17.64 -7.30 -4.23
N TYR A 293 -17.87 -6.15 -4.87
CA TYR A 293 -17.21 -5.82 -6.12
C TYR A 293 -15.69 -5.62 -5.90
N ILE A 294 -15.30 -4.82 -4.90
CA ILE A 294 -13.89 -4.57 -4.56
C ILE A 294 -13.19 -5.89 -4.22
N LEU A 295 -13.77 -6.70 -3.31
CA LEU A 295 -13.18 -7.98 -2.90
C LEU A 295 -12.97 -8.92 -4.10
N LYS A 296 -13.95 -8.98 -5.03
CA LYS A 296 -13.81 -9.76 -6.26
C LYS A 296 -12.63 -9.28 -7.11
N GLN A 297 -12.42 -7.97 -7.28
CA GLN A 297 -11.29 -7.45 -8.04
C GLN A 297 -9.96 -7.78 -7.34
N VAL A 298 -9.86 -7.56 -6.03
CA VAL A 298 -8.69 -7.89 -5.21
C VAL A 298 -8.32 -9.37 -5.34
N MET A 299 -9.28 -10.27 -5.14
CA MET A 299 -9.05 -11.72 -5.22
C MET A 299 -8.75 -12.20 -6.64
N THR A 300 -9.19 -11.48 -7.67
CA THR A 300 -8.87 -11.82 -9.07
C THR A 300 -7.46 -11.34 -9.44
N GLY A 301 -7.11 -10.11 -9.09
CA GLY A 301 -5.87 -9.45 -9.48
C GLY A 301 -4.65 -9.87 -8.66
N GLY A 302 -4.84 -10.16 -7.38
CA GLY A 302 -3.73 -10.33 -6.44
C GLY A 302 -2.95 -9.04 -6.23
N ASN A 303 -1.79 -9.15 -5.60
CA ASN A 303 -0.95 -8.00 -5.31
C ASN A 303 -0.53 -7.28 -6.60
N PHE A 304 -0.83 -5.97 -6.71
CA PHE A 304 -0.59 -5.12 -7.88
C PHE A 304 -1.14 -5.68 -9.21
N GLY A 305 -2.20 -6.48 -9.18
CA GLY A 305 -2.80 -7.03 -10.40
C GLY A 305 -1.95 -8.05 -11.18
N HIS A 306 -0.77 -8.44 -10.65
CA HIS A 306 0.17 -9.35 -11.34
C HIS A 306 -0.44 -10.70 -11.72
N HIS A 307 -1.49 -11.12 -11.03
CA HIS A 307 -2.17 -12.39 -11.28
C HIS A 307 -3.46 -12.24 -12.11
N ASP A 308 -3.77 -11.03 -12.57
CA ASP A 308 -4.96 -10.79 -13.39
C ASP A 308 -4.77 -11.31 -14.82
N LYS A 309 -5.35 -12.48 -15.10
CA LYS A 309 -5.28 -13.10 -16.43
C LYS A 309 -5.94 -12.27 -17.55
N ARG A 310 -6.76 -11.27 -17.18
CA ARG A 310 -7.39 -10.33 -18.12
C ARG A 310 -6.40 -9.28 -18.62
N LEU A 311 -5.36 -9.01 -17.83
CA LEU A 311 -4.29 -8.08 -18.12
C LEU A 311 -3.12 -8.85 -18.71
N LYS A 312 -2.89 -8.74 -20.02
CA LYS A 312 -1.66 -9.24 -20.63
C LYS A 312 -0.55 -8.27 -20.29
N HIS A 313 0.27 -8.63 -19.30
CA HIS A 313 1.50 -7.90 -19.03
C HIS A 313 2.42 -8.04 -20.27
N SER A 314 2.85 -6.92 -20.81
CA SER A 314 3.75 -6.83 -21.93
C SER A 314 4.87 -5.87 -21.54
N ASP A 315 6.11 -6.25 -21.83
CA ASP A 315 7.29 -5.44 -21.52
C ASP A 315 7.40 -4.20 -22.43
N ASP A 316 6.52 -4.07 -23.42
CA ASP A 316 6.49 -2.92 -24.31
C ASP A 316 5.49 -1.84 -23.83
N LYS A 317 5.79 -0.58 -24.20
CA LYS A 317 4.96 0.59 -23.80
C LYS A 317 3.52 0.53 -24.35
N ILE A 318 3.31 -0.12 -25.48
CA ILE A 318 1.99 -0.26 -26.10
C ILE A 318 1.16 -1.28 -25.32
N GLY A 319 1.75 -2.40 -24.93
CA GLY A 319 1.10 -3.41 -24.10
C GLY A 319 0.73 -2.89 -22.72
N ALA A 320 1.60 -2.09 -22.08
CA ALA A 320 1.30 -1.45 -20.80
C ALA A 320 0.08 -0.52 -20.90
N VAL A 321 0.01 0.34 -21.93
CA VAL A 321 -1.16 1.21 -22.17
C VAL A 321 -2.41 0.38 -22.43
N LYS A 322 -2.31 -0.71 -23.22
CA LYS A 322 -3.44 -1.61 -23.49
C LYS A 322 -3.93 -2.30 -22.21
N ALA A 323 -3.03 -2.72 -21.32
CA ALA A 323 -3.38 -3.33 -20.05
C ALA A 323 -4.16 -2.34 -19.18
N ILE A 324 -3.69 -1.10 -19.04
CA ILE A 324 -4.39 -0.03 -18.30
C ILE A 324 -5.79 0.21 -18.89
N LEU A 325 -5.92 0.34 -20.21
CA LEU A 325 -7.22 0.57 -20.84
C LEU A 325 -8.17 -0.61 -20.64
N THR A 326 -7.66 -1.85 -20.70
CA THR A 326 -8.46 -3.06 -20.47
C THR A 326 -8.93 -3.12 -19.02
N HIS A 327 -8.05 -2.84 -18.06
CA HIS A 327 -8.40 -2.76 -16.64
C HIS A 327 -9.47 -1.69 -16.40
N ASN A 328 -9.27 -0.51 -16.96
CA ASN A 328 -10.22 0.61 -16.87
C ASN A 328 -11.61 0.28 -17.41
N MET A 329 -11.72 -0.50 -18.50
CA MET A 329 -13.02 -0.91 -19.04
C MET A 329 -13.82 -1.74 -18.04
N HIS A 330 -13.19 -2.58 -17.23
CA HIS A 330 -13.86 -3.35 -16.18
C HIS A 330 -14.35 -2.46 -15.02
N LEU A 331 -13.68 -1.34 -14.78
CA LEU A 331 -14.04 -0.39 -13.72
C LEU A 331 -15.02 0.69 -14.17
N LEU A 332 -15.25 0.85 -15.49
CA LEU A 332 -16.03 1.95 -16.05
C LEU A 332 -17.47 2.02 -15.52
N THR A 333 -18.07 0.87 -15.20
CA THR A 333 -19.44 0.80 -14.65
C THR A 333 -19.53 1.22 -13.19
N HIS A 334 -18.40 1.16 -12.45
CA HIS A 334 -18.34 1.48 -11.02
C HIS A 334 -17.70 2.86 -10.74
N TYR A 335 -16.66 3.23 -11.50
CA TYR A 335 -15.84 4.44 -11.31
C TYR A 335 -15.67 5.25 -12.60
N PRO A 336 -16.76 5.58 -13.35
CA PRO A 336 -16.64 6.26 -14.66
C PRO A 336 -15.93 7.61 -14.56
N ALA A 337 -16.21 8.37 -13.49
CA ALA A 337 -15.67 9.72 -13.29
C ALA A 337 -14.14 9.77 -13.13
N ASP A 338 -13.52 8.66 -12.73
CA ASP A 338 -12.07 8.61 -12.52
C ASP A 338 -11.36 7.87 -13.67
N VAL A 339 -11.95 6.77 -14.13
CA VAL A 339 -11.40 5.93 -15.20
C VAL A 339 -11.27 6.68 -16.54
N ILE A 340 -12.21 7.56 -16.87
CA ILE A 340 -12.20 8.34 -18.12
C ILE A 340 -10.97 9.27 -18.23
N TRP A 341 -10.35 9.61 -17.11
CA TRP A 341 -9.19 10.48 -17.06
C TRP A 341 -7.86 9.78 -17.38
N ALA A 342 -7.79 8.45 -17.34
CA ALA A 342 -6.55 7.74 -17.60
C ALA A 342 -5.95 8.05 -19.00
N PRO A 343 -6.70 7.99 -20.12
CA PRO A 343 -6.15 8.37 -21.41
C PRO A 343 -5.79 9.87 -21.49
N VAL A 344 -6.56 10.74 -20.83
CA VAL A 344 -6.26 12.18 -20.77
C VAL A 344 -4.94 12.43 -20.04
N TRP A 345 -4.75 11.76 -18.89
CA TRP A 345 -3.50 11.83 -18.12
C TRP A 345 -2.31 11.34 -18.94
N ILE A 346 -2.43 10.21 -19.65
CA ILE A 346 -1.33 9.65 -20.46
C ILE A 346 -0.86 10.67 -21.51
N VAL A 347 -1.81 11.32 -22.20
CA VAL A 347 -1.49 12.36 -23.22
C VAL A 347 -0.85 13.57 -22.55
N TRP A 348 -1.48 14.09 -21.49
CA TRP A 348 -0.99 15.22 -20.73
C TRP A 348 0.42 14.98 -20.17
N HIS A 349 0.66 13.83 -19.56
CA HIS A 349 1.95 13.49 -18.97
C HIS A 349 3.07 13.40 -20.03
N LYS A 350 2.78 12.85 -21.22
CA LYS A 350 3.74 12.86 -22.34
C LYS A 350 4.08 14.27 -22.77
N LEU A 351 3.08 15.15 -22.96
CA LEU A 351 3.30 16.55 -23.33
C LEU A 351 4.07 17.28 -22.23
N TRP A 352 3.69 17.11 -20.99
CA TRP A 352 4.37 17.68 -19.83
C TRP A 352 5.86 17.28 -19.77
N LYS A 353 6.17 16.00 -20.03
CA LYS A 353 7.55 15.49 -20.02
C LYS A 353 8.40 16.08 -21.16
N LEU A 354 7.80 16.49 -22.28
CA LEU A 354 8.50 17.13 -23.40
C LEU A 354 8.88 18.61 -23.12
N THR A 355 8.22 19.24 -22.16
CA THR A 355 8.42 20.67 -21.83
C THR A 355 9.35 20.85 -20.62
N ARG A 356 9.87 19.78 -20.04
CA ARG A 356 10.69 19.75 -18.82
C ARG A 356 12.01 19.03 -19.03
#